data_f59316fd7853b52082b3a5978e99da91
#
_entry.id   f59316fd7853b52082b3a5978e99da91
#
_cell.length_a   1.000
_cell.length_b   1.000
_cell.length_c   1.000
_cell.angle_alpha   90.00
_cell.angle_beta   90.00
_cell.angle_gamma   90.00
#
_symmetry.space_group_name_H-M   'P 1'
#
loop_
_entity.id
_entity.type
_entity.pdbx_description
1 polymer ?
#
loop_
_entity_poly.entity_id
_entity_poly.type
_entity_poly.pdbx_seq_one_letter_code
_entity_poly.pdbx_strand_id
1 'polypeptide(L)'
;SCYFEIETTPETLTETAARLKENDTVTQIYRVTGKSKLHVHAVASSSEEMEKLMYETIDKLPGVLECSCNMIFSRIKDIKGLRL
;
A
#
# COMPACT_ATOMS: atom_id res chain seq x y z
N SER A 1 4.85 -6.06 9.30
CA SER A 1 4.27 -5.03 8.44
C SER A 1 5.09 -4.82 7.18
N CYS A 2 4.44 -4.32 6.16
CA CYS A 2 5.13 -3.96 4.93
C CYS A 2 4.50 -2.72 4.32
N TYR A 3 5.15 -2.17 3.31
CA TYR A 3 4.57 -1.10 2.52
C TYR A 3 4.70 -1.41 1.04
N PHE A 4 3.76 -0.90 0.28
CA PHE A 4 3.71 -1.03 -1.16
C PHE A 4 3.82 0.34 -1.80
N GLU A 5 4.52 0.41 -2.92
CA GLU A 5 4.43 1.56 -3.80
C GLU A 5 3.71 1.13 -5.05
N ILE A 6 2.59 1.79 -5.33
CA ILE A 6 1.70 1.42 -6.42
C ILE A 6 1.62 2.57 -7.39
N GLU A 7 2.03 2.34 -8.62
CA GLU A 7 1.89 3.31 -9.69
C GLU A 7 0.67 2.96 -10.53
N THR A 8 -0.17 3.95 -10.78
CA THR A 8 -1.39 3.78 -11.56
C THR A 8 -1.43 4.73 -12.74
N THR A 9 -2.42 4.57 -13.60
CA THR A 9 -2.76 5.63 -14.54
C THR A 9 -3.40 6.78 -13.79
N PRO A 10 -3.27 8.03 -14.25
CA PRO A 10 -3.89 9.16 -13.57
C PRO A 10 -5.41 9.01 -13.39
N GLU A 11 -6.07 8.40 -14.35
CA GLU A 11 -7.52 8.22 -14.35
C GLU A 11 -8.00 7.24 -13.30
N THR A 12 -7.17 6.28 -12.90
CA THR A 12 -7.57 5.20 -12.00
C THR A 12 -7.04 5.36 -10.58
N LEU A 13 -6.27 6.42 -10.30
CA LEU A 13 -5.64 6.62 -9.00
C LEU A 13 -6.68 6.66 -7.86
N THR A 14 -7.71 7.46 -8.02
CA THR A 14 -8.75 7.62 -7.00
C THR A 14 -9.52 6.32 -6.76
N GLU A 15 -9.87 5.63 -7.82
CA GLU A 15 -10.57 4.34 -7.70
C GLU A 15 -9.71 3.28 -7.04
N THR A 16 -8.42 3.22 -7.39
CA THR A 16 -7.49 2.29 -6.77
C THR A 16 -7.39 2.54 -5.27
N ALA A 17 -7.25 3.80 -4.87
CA ALA A 17 -7.22 4.17 -3.46
C ALA A 17 -8.52 3.78 -2.75
N ALA A 18 -9.66 4.02 -3.38
CA ALA A 18 -10.96 3.68 -2.79
C ALA A 18 -11.10 2.17 -2.55
N ARG A 19 -10.66 1.35 -3.48
CA ARG A 19 -10.71 -0.10 -3.34
C ARG A 19 -9.76 -0.61 -2.26
N LEU A 20 -8.56 -0.07 -2.19
CA LEU A 20 -7.61 -0.44 -1.15
C LEU A 20 -8.08 -0.02 0.24
N LYS A 21 -8.78 1.09 0.34
CA LYS A 21 -9.32 1.59 1.60
C LYS A 21 -10.30 0.60 2.23
N GLU A 22 -10.96 -0.21 1.44
CA GLU A 22 -11.92 -1.20 1.94
C GLU A 22 -11.26 -2.48 2.46
N ASN A 23 -9.97 -2.66 2.22
CA ASN A 23 -9.25 -3.87 2.63
C ASN A 23 -8.73 -3.71 4.07
N ASP A 24 -9.13 -4.62 4.95
CA ASP A 24 -8.79 -4.55 6.37
C ASP A 24 -7.30 -4.73 6.67
N THR A 25 -6.56 -5.35 5.77
CA THR A 25 -5.11 -5.52 5.91
C THR A 25 -4.37 -4.21 5.69
N VAL A 26 -4.95 -3.31 4.90
CA VAL A 26 -4.38 -1.99 4.63
C VAL A 26 -4.65 -1.06 5.80
N THR A 27 -3.59 -0.46 6.33
CA THR A 27 -3.68 0.42 7.50
C THR A 27 -3.56 1.89 7.15
N GLN A 28 -2.79 2.24 6.12
CA GLN A 28 -2.57 3.62 5.72
C GLN A 28 -2.38 3.70 4.22
N ILE A 29 -2.91 4.76 3.61
CA ILE A 29 -2.75 5.05 2.20
C ILE A 29 -2.36 6.52 2.05
N TYR A 30 -1.27 6.78 1.35
CA TYR A 30 -0.79 8.14 1.08
C TYR A 30 -0.70 8.38 -0.42
N ARG A 31 -1.12 9.56 -0.86
CA ARG A 31 -0.78 10.04 -2.20
C ARG A 31 0.59 10.69 -2.10
N VAL A 32 1.46 10.38 -3.06
CA VAL A 32 2.79 10.98 -3.11
C VAL A 32 2.90 11.88 -4.33
N THR A 33 3.83 12.82 -4.28
CA THR A 33 4.03 13.79 -5.36
C THR A 33 4.79 13.18 -6.53
N GLY A 34 4.63 13.79 -7.70
CA GLY A 34 5.33 13.42 -8.91
C GLY A 34 4.46 12.66 -9.88
N LYS A 35 4.42 11.35 -9.75
CA LYS A 35 3.62 10.47 -10.61
C LYS A 35 2.29 10.09 -9.93
N SER A 36 1.44 9.38 -10.68
CA SER A 36 0.22 8.82 -10.12
C SER A 36 0.58 7.61 -9.27
N LYS A 37 0.93 7.87 -8.04
CA LYS A 37 1.50 6.88 -7.11
C LYS A 37 0.82 6.92 -5.76
N LEU A 38 0.67 5.74 -5.17
CA LEU A 38 0.21 5.57 -3.80
C LEU A 38 1.28 4.87 -2.98
N HIS A 39 1.44 5.30 -1.76
CA HIS A 39 2.27 4.64 -0.76
C HIS A 39 1.33 4.01 0.26
N VAL A 40 1.33 2.69 0.33
CA VAL A 40 0.33 1.93 1.09
C VAL A 40 1.02 1.10 2.16
N HIS A 41 0.59 1.27 3.40
CA HIS A 41 1.05 0.44 4.51
C HIS A 41 0.03 -0.64 4.80
N ALA A 42 0.51 -1.85 5.07
CA ALA A 42 -0.34 -2.98 5.40
C ALA A 42 0.29 -3.80 6.53
N VAL A 43 -0.56 -4.38 7.36
CA VAL A 43 -0.17 -5.26 8.43
C VAL A 43 -0.92 -6.57 8.26
N ALA A 44 -0.20 -7.67 8.12
CA ALA A 44 -0.78 -8.99 7.99
C ALA A 44 -0.24 -9.91 9.07
N SER A 45 -1.02 -10.90 9.45
CA SER A 45 -0.65 -11.86 10.48
C SER A 45 0.31 -12.93 9.95
N SER A 46 0.43 -13.05 8.63
CA SER A 46 1.28 -14.06 8.00
C SER A 46 1.74 -13.58 6.63
N SER A 47 2.81 -14.20 6.12
CA SER A 47 3.26 -13.94 4.76
C SER A 47 2.24 -14.37 3.72
N GLU A 48 1.46 -15.41 4.01
CA GLU A 48 0.38 -15.84 3.12
C GLU A 48 -0.67 -14.75 2.95
N GLU A 49 -1.07 -14.11 4.04
CA GLU A 49 -2.03 -13.02 4.00
C GLU A 49 -1.50 -11.84 3.21
N MET A 50 -0.21 -11.55 3.33
CA MET A 50 0.44 -10.48 2.58
C MET A 50 0.49 -10.79 1.08
N GLU A 51 0.84 -12.02 0.73
CA GLU A 51 0.83 -12.47 -0.65
C GLU A 51 -0.57 -12.41 -1.25
N LYS A 52 -1.57 -12.74 -0.46
CA LYS A 52 -2.96 -12.67 -0.87
C LYS A 52 -3.36 -11.24 -1.21
N LEU A 53 -2.97 -10.29 -0.37
CA LEU A 53 -3.21 -8.88 -0.65
C LEU A 53 -2.57 -8.46 -1.98
N MET A 54 -1.31 -8.85 -2.19
CA MET A 54 -0.58 -8.49 -3.39
C MET A 54 -1.20 -9.10 -4.64
N TYR A 55 -1.39 -10.42 -4.65
CA TYR A 55 -1.79 -11.13 -5.86
C TYR A 55 -3.30 -11.15 -6.10
N GLU A 56 -4.11 -11.17 -5.07
CA GLU A 56 -5.57 -11.26 -5.23
C GLU A 56 -6.26 -9.91 -5.22
N THR A 57 -5.64 -8.90 -4.64
CA THR A 57 -6.24 -7.56 -4.56
C THR A 57 -5.51 -6.58 -5.45
N ILE A 58 -4.24 -6.31 -5.16
CA ILE A 58 -3.50 -5.25 -5.85
C ILE A 58 -3.30 -5.56 -7.33
N ASP A 59 -2.82 -6.75 -7.65
CA ASP A 59 -2.54 -7.13 -9.04
C ASP A 59 -3.78 -7.18 -9.92
N LYS A 60 -4.95 -7.33 -9.32
CA LYS A 60 -6.21 -7.40 -10.05
C LYS A 60 -6.90 -6.05 -10.21
N LEU A 61 -6.36 -5.00 -9.61
CA LEU A 61 -6.95 -3.66 -9.77
C LEU A 61 -6.64 -3.13 -11.17
N PRO A 62 -7.68 -2.71 -11.91
CA PRO A 62 -7.45 -2.12 -13.22
C PRO A 62 -6.67 -0.81 -13.08
N GLY A 63 -5.75 -0.58 -13.99
CA GLY A 63 -4.97 0.66 -13.98
C GLY A 63 -3.71 0.63 -13.12
N VAL A 64 -3.44 -0.43 -12.39
CA VAL A 64 -2.16 -0.60 -11.69
C VAL A 64 -1.11 -0.95 -12.73
N LEU A 65 -0.10 -0.08 -12.87
CA LEU A 65 0.98 -0.24 -13.83
C LEU A 65 2.17 -0.97 -13.21
N GLU A 66 2.45 -0.66 -11.95
CA GLU A 66 3.59 -1.21 -11.25
C GLU A 66 3.30 -1.26 -9.75
N CYS A 67 3.76 -2.29 -9.10
CA CYS A 67 3.63 -2.43 -7.66
C CYS A 67 4.92 -3.04 -7.11
N SER A 68 5.50 -2.41 -6.11
CA SER A 68 6.62 -2.96 -5.35
C SER A 68 6.21 -3.17 -3.91
N CYS A 69 6.68 -4.27 -3.32
CA CYS A 69 6.40 -4.62 -1.93
C CYS A 69 7.72 -4.64 -1.15
N ASN A 70 7.73 -3.96 -0.03
CA ASN A 70 8.89 -3.88 0.84
C ASN A 70 8.49 -4.26 2.27
N MET A 71 9.19 -5.22 2.85
CA MET A 71 8.93 -5.61 4.23
C MET A 71 9.76 -4.77 5.18
N ILE A 72 9.15 -4.41 6.31
CA ILE A 72 9.84 -3.67 7.36
C ILE A 72 10.36 -4.67 8.37
N PHE A 73 11.69 -4.84 8.42
CA PHE A 73 12.33 -5.77 9.35
C PHE A 73 12.42 -5.21 10.75
N SER A 74 12.79 -3.95 10.86
CA SER A 74 13.01 -3.35 12.17
C SER A 74 12.80 -1.85 12.12
N ARG A 75 12.49 -1.32 13.28
CA ARG A 75 12.36 0.10 13.46
C ARG A 75 13.64 0.60 14.15
N ILE A 76 14.43 1.40 13.43
CA ILE A 76 15.69 1.91 13.96
C ILE A 76 15.43 3.03 14.95
N LYS A 77 14.42 3.88 14.65
CA LYS A 77 14.05 4.98 15.51
C LYS A 77 12.55 5.21 15.45
N ASP A 78 11.96 5.45 16.59
CA ASP A 78 10.55 5.78 16.69
C ASP A 78 10.40 6.94 17.69
N ILE A 79 9.77 8.01 17.27
CA ILE A 79 9.53 9.18 18.11
C ILE A 79 8.09 9.10 18.60
N LYS A 80 7.92 8.67 19.84
CA LYS A 80 6.60 8.51 20.45
C LYS A 80 6.04 9.85 20.89
N GLY A 81 4.73 9.99 20.75
CA GLY A 81 4.03 11.19 21.19
C GLY A 81 4.07 12.33 20.19
N LEU A 82 4.82 12.20 19.11
CA LEU A 82 4.86 13.20 18.06
C LEU A 82 3.76 12.90 17.03
N ARG A 83 3.00 13.92 16.69
CA ARG A 83 1.98 13.86 15.66
C ARG A 83 2.27 14.91 14.60
N LEU A 84 2.22 14.49 13.38
CA LEU A 84 2.43 15.37 12.23
C LEU A 84 1.12 15.56 11.46
#